data_f2d08de669da7acc1323b0bc45afeda2
#
_entry.id   f2d08de669da7acc1323b0bc45afeda2
#
_cell.length_a   1.000
_cell.length_b   1.000
_cell.length_c   1.000
_cell.angle_alpha   90.00
_cell.angle_beta   90.00
_cell.angle_gamma   90.00
#
_symmetry.space_group_name_H-M   'P 1'
#
loop_
_entity.id
_entity.type
_entity.pdbx_description
1 polymer ?
#
loop_
_entity_poly.entity_id
_entity_poly.type
_entity_poly.pdbx_seq_one_letter_code
_entity_poly.pdbx_strand_id
1 'polypeptide(L)'
;MREPAPIWGLGFSPAAEAVLKQLQQACLLDGILSSTPQAKPSELLQRHWQQAGGFVIVGACGLVSRLIAPLLTSKTSDPAVVVLDPKGRFAVPLLSGHSGGAEALSERIAALLGGSAVLTGSSSSSGRLALDSFGSSWGWRRGSGDWDALMKRSARQDRLAIEQHCGSPLWRQSPAGLGHAEPSPEPGEPAALVISTSLGAGCRWHPPQLWLGMGCERGTSLAVLQHLLEQTLTAHGLAEAAVAGLASIDRKGDEEALLALAAERHWPLRLFSATALAAVTVPNPSEVVRKDMGTASVAEAASLLAAGPQGELLVPKTVLHASGDQRGAATLAVAAAQQSWAPQRGALHLIGSGPGSLNLLTPEAREALSRCSTWVGYGLYLDLLEPLRRSDQVRLDGELTRERDRCAQALELACQGIEVALISSGDSGIYGMAGLALELWLSLSDNERPPFAVHPGISAVQLAAARCGAPLMHDFCTISLSDRLTPWEVIERRLIAAAAGDFVVALYNPRSQGRTWQLERAVELLQQGRSSSIPVAMARQLGRADEQISLHTLASLPIEQVDMLTLVLVGNSSTRAEAGKLVTPRGYPGAELS
;
A
#
# COMPACT_ATOMS: atom_id res chain seq x y z
N MET A 1 16.71 4.69 10.42
CA MET A 1 15.38 5.28 10.69
C MET A 1 15.41 5.80 12.10
N ARG A 2 15.06 7.07 12.34
CA ARG A 2 14.36 7.27 13.60
C ARG A 2 13.15 6.37 13.45
N GLU A 3 12.99 5.42 14.36
CA GLU A 3 11.73 4.69 14.48
C GLU A 3 10.61 5.73 14.42
N PRO A 4 9.52 5.47 13.71
CA PRO A 4 8.40 6.38 13.74
C PRO A 4 8.07 6.62 15.20
N ALA A 5 7.92 7.89 15.59
CA ALA A 5 7.69 8.22 16.98
C ALA A 5 6.44 7.46 17.49
N PRO A 6 6.49 6.82 18.66
CA PRO A 6 5.50 5.85 19.09
C PRO A 6 4.12 6.46 19.30
N ILE A 7 3.08 5.69 18.97
CA ILE A 7 1.67 6.03 19.25
C ILE A 7 1.22 5.29 20.50
N TRP A 8 0.78 6.03 21.52
CA TRP A 8 0.40 5.50 22.81
C TRP A 8 -1.11 5.47 23.02
N GLY A 9 -1.63 4.37 23.57
CA GLY A 9 -3.00 4.26 24.04
C GLY A 9 -3.16 4.66 25.50
N LEU A 10 -4.24 5.33 25.87
CA LEU A 10 -4.60 5.65 27.26
C LEU A 10 -6.11 5.46 27.48
N GLY A 11 -6.50 4.69 28.49
CA GLY A 11 -7.89 4.41 28.81
C GLY A 11 -8.16 4.53 30.30
N PHE A 12 -9.44 4.75 30.66
CA PHE A 12 -9.90 4.99 32.03
C PHE A 12 -10.87 3.93 32.54
N SER A 13 -11.09 2.85 31.79
CA SER A 13 -12.04 1.79 32.14
C SER A 13 -11.65 0.46 31.49
N PRO A 14 -12.15 -0.68 32.00
CA PRO A 14 -11.92 -1.98 31.37
C PRO A 14 -12.41 -2.04 29.91
N ALA A 15 -13.50 -1.38 29.58
CA ALA A 15 -14.00 -1.28 28.21
C ALA A 15 -13.03 -0.50 27.32
N ALA A 16 -12.44 0.59 27.82
CA ALA A 16 -11.42 1.36 27.12
C ALA A 16 -10.16 0.51 26.86
N GLU A 17 -9.72 -0.26 27.85
CA GLU A 17 -8.57 -1.15 27.68
C GLU A 17 -8.79 -2.24 26.63
N ALA A 18 -10.02 -2.77 26.53
CA ALA A 18 -10.36 -3.77 25.51
C ALA A 18 -10.21 -3.20 24.09
N VAL A 19 -10.72 -1.98 23.86
CA VAL A 19 -10.58 -1.27 22.58
C VAL A 19 -9.10 -0.99 22.27
N LEU A 20 -8.34 -0.49 23.24
CA LEU A 20 -6.92 -0.20 23.03
C LEU A 20 -6.10 -1.45 22.74
N LYS A 21 -6.39 -2.59 23.38
CA LYS A 21 -5.76 -3.88 23.07
C LYS A 21 -6.04 -4.33 21.63
N GLN A 22 -7.27 -4.15 21.16
CA GLN A 22 -7.63 -4.44 19.77
C GLN A 22 -6.82 -3.57 18.80
N LEU A 23 -6.67 -2.28 19.08
CA LEU A 23 -5.86 -1.38 18.26
C LEU A 23 -4.37 -1.75 18.29
N GLN A 24 -3.85 -2.17 19.46
CA GLN A 24 -2.47 -2.62 19.59
C GLN A 24 -2.21 -3.92 18.81
N GLN A 25 -3.14 -4.88 18.87
CA GLN A 25 -3.06 -6.12 18.08
C GLN A 25 -3.06 -5.87 16.57
N ALA A 26 -3.72 -4.80 16.13
CA ALA A 26 -3.74 -4.35 14.74
C ALA A 26 -2.55 -3.41 14.38
N CYS A 27 -1.54 -3.31 15.25
CA CYS A 27 -0.37 -2.46 15.06
C CYS A 27 -0.68 -0.97 14.82
N LEU A 28 -1.79 -0.48 15.37
CA LEU A 28 -2.15 0.95 15.38
C LEU A 28 -1.62 1.68 16.61
N LEU A 29 -1.16 0.93 17.62
CA LEU A 29 -0.54 1.46 18.84
C LEU A 29 0.75 0.68 19.11
N ASP A 30 1.80 1.40 19.53
CA ASP A 30 3.05 0.82 19.96
C ASP A 30 2.99 0.34 21.42
N GLY A 31 2.11 0.95 22.24
CA GLY A 31 1.90 0.55 23.61
C GLY A 31 0.68 1.18 24.26
N ILE A 32 0.32 0.67 25.46
CA ILE A 32 -0.79 1.18 26.27
C ILE A 32 -0.24 1.69 27.59
N LEU A 33 -0.53 2.95 27.91
CA LEU A 33 -0.17 3.59 29.17
C LEU A 33 -1.20 3.20 30.22
N SER A 34 -0.77 2.48 31.26
CA SER A 34 -1.63 2.07 32.37
C SER A 34 -1.55 3.08 33.51
N SER A 35 -2.69 3.72 33.83
CA SER A 35 -2.78 4.60 34.98
C SER A 35 -2.86 3.79 36.27
N THR A 36 -2.10 4.21 37.28
CA THR A 36 -2.07 3.62 38.62
C THR A 36 -2.24 4.73 39.65
N PRO A 37 -2.51 4.41 40.94
CA PRO A 37 -2.52 5.43 42.01
C PRO A 37 -1.23 6.24 42.08
N GLN A 38 -0.08 5.65 41.65
CA GLN A 38 1.25 6.27 41.66
C GLN A 38 1.59 6.97 40.32
N ALA A 39 0.85 6.74 39.24
CA ALA A 39 1.10 7.31 37.92
C ALA A 39 -0.21 7.84 37.33
N LYS A 40 -0.49 9.12 37.56
CA LYS A 40 -1.71 9.79 37.08
C LYS A 40 -1.68 9.95 35.55
N PRO A 41 -2.84 9.96 34.89
CA PRO A 41 -2.93 10.19 33.44
C PRO A 41 -2.18 11.42 32.93
N SER A 42 -2.27 12.54 33.66
CA SER A 42 -1.57 13.79 33.32
C SER A 42 -0.03 13.63 33.36
N GLU A 43 0.49 12.90 34.34
CA GLU A 43 1.93 12.64 34.49
C GLU A 43 2.43 11.69 33.39
N LEU A 44 1.64 10.68 33.02
CA LEU A 44 1.95 9.79 31.91
C LEU A 44 2.00 10.53 30.57
N LEU A 45 1.00 11.36 30.29
CA LEU A 45 0.99 12.20 29.09
C LEU A 45 2.18 13.14 29.07
N GLN A 46 2.47 13.85 30.16
CA GLN A 46 3.59 14.79 30.27
C GLN A 46 4.94 14.10 30.00
N ARG A 47 5.14 12.90 30.55
CA ARG A 47 6.40 12.13 30.39
C ARG A 47 6.67 11.74 28.93
N HIS A 48 5.61 11.39 28.19
CA HIS A 48 5.74 10.89 26.82
C HIS A 48 5.48 11.95 25.73
N TRP A 49 5.01 13.16 26.10
CA TRP A 49 4.50 14.16 25.17
C TRP A 49 5.48 14.54 24.06
N GLN A 50 6.74 14.81 24.42
CA GLN A 50 7.76 15.27 23.48
C GLN A 50 8.33 14.18 22.56
N GLN A 51 8.13 12.91 22.91
CA GLN A 51 8.70 11.76 22.19
C GLN A 51 7.64 10.99 21.41
N ALA A 52 6.36 11.22 21.69
CA ALA A 52 5.26 10.52 21.03
C ALA A 52 4.97 11.09 19.64
N GLY A 53 4.69 10.22 18.69
CA GLY A 53 4.04 10.56 17.42
C GLY A 53 2.56 10.84 17.60
N GLY A 54 1.92 10.15 18.56
CA GLY A 54 0.52 10.38 18.87
C GLY A 54 0.02 9.69 20.13
N PHE A 55 -1.20 10.07 20.50
CA PHE A 55 -1.97 9.46 21.59
C PHE A 55 -3.39 9.12 21.11
N VAL A 56 -3.82 7.91 21.45
CA VAL A 56 -5.20 7.47 21.30
C VAL A 56 -5.80 7.36 22.71
N ILE A 57 -6.72 8.24 23.03
CA ILE A 57 -7.27 8.35 24.39
C ILE A 57 -8.76 7.97 24.37
N VAL A 58 -9.12 6.91 25.08
CA VAL A 58 -10.52 6.47 25.17
C VAL A 58 -11.20 7.17 26.32
N GLY A 59 -12.09 8.13 26.01
CA GLY A 59 -12.77 8.96 27.00
C GLY A 59 -13.57 10.09 26.39
N ALA A 60 -14.11 10.97 27.22
CA ALA A 60 -14.82 12.15 26.74
C ALA A 60 -13.86 13.24 26.24
N CYS A 61 -14.17 13.89 25.10
CA CYS A 61 -13.36 14.98 24.55
C CYS A 61 -13.03 16.07 25.59
N GLY A 62 -14.02 16.48 26.41
CA GLY A 62 -13.82 17.50 27.45
C GLY A 62 -12.86 17.08 28.58
N LEU A 63 -12.76 15.78 28.90
CA LEU A 63 -11.76 15.25 29.82
C LEU A 63 -10.37 15.34 29.19
N VAL A 64 -10.24 14.83 27.96
CA VAL A 64 -8.97 14.80 27.24
C VAL A 64 -8.43 16.21 27.01
N SER A 65 -9.30 17.16 26.59
CA SER A 65 -8.91 18.57 26.42
C SER A 65 -8.29 19.17 27.69
N ARG A 66 -8.85 18.88 28.87
CA ARG A 66 -8.31 19.37 30.16
C ARG A 66 -6.98 18.71 30.51
N LEU A 67 -6.80 17.43 30.15
CA LEU A 67 -5.55 16.70 30.42
C LEU A 67 -4.40 17.22 29.56
N ILE A 68 -4.65 17.52 28.30
CA ILE A 68 -3.61 17.96 27.36
C ILE A 68 -3.35 19.47 27.36
N ALA A 69 -4.33 20.30 27.79
CA ALA A 69 -4.22 21.76 27.75
C ALA A 69 -2.92 22.31 28.37
N PRO A 70 -2.42 21.80 29.52
CA PRO A 70 -1.16 22.28 30.09
C PRO A 70 0.10 21.86 29.30
N LEU A 71 -0.03 20.93 28.34
CA LEU A 71 1.09 20.36 27.57
C LEU A 71 1.23 21.00 26.20
N LEU A 72 0.22 21.76 25.75
CA LEU A 72 0.16 22.35 24.42
C LEU A 72 1.25 23.42 24.26
N THR A 73 1.99 23.32 23.17
CA THR A 73 3.09 24.25 22.82
C THR A 73 2.88 24.87 21.46
N SER A 74 2.81 24.08 20.39
CA SER A 74 2.59 24.61 19.05
C SER A 74 1.96 23.55 18.14
N LYS A 75 1.24 24.01 17.11
CA LYS A 75 0.62 23.17 16.08
C LYS A 75 1.62 22.25 15.36
N THR A 76 2.89 22.62 15.32
CA THR A 76 3.94 21.89 14.58
C THR A 76 4.75 20.93 15.44
N SER A 77 4.71 21.08 16.77
CA SER A 77 5.48 20.24 17.71
C SER A 77 4.62 19.30 18.54
N ASP A 78 3.34 19.63 18.70
CA ASP A 78 2.44 18.82 19.52
C ASP A 78 2.06 17.51 18.79
N PRO A 79 2.05 16.35 19.50
CA PRO A 79 1.72 15.05 18.91
C PRO A 79 0.27 14.99 18.44
N ALA A 80 -0.04 14.02 17.57
CA ALA A 80 -1.41 13.69 17.22
C ALA A 80 -2.20 13.26 18.45
N VAL A 81 -3.43 13.75 18.63
CA VAL A 81 -4.32 13.26 19.68
C VAL A 81 -5.67 12.87 19.07
N VAL A 82 -6.00 11.58 19.19
CA VAL A 82 -7.29 11.02 18.80
C VAL A 82 -8.07 10.62 20.04
N VAL A 83 -9.32 11.04 20.12
CA VAL A 83 -10.24 10.67 21.20
C VAL A 83 -11.25 9.65 20.68
N LEU A 84 -11.42 8.55 21.42
CA LEU A 84 -12.40 7.52 21.12
C LEU A 84 -13.49 7.46 22.19
N ASP A 85 -14.73 7.19 21.78
CA ASP A 85 -15.75 6.77 22.73
C ASP A 85 -15.47 5.32 23.21
N PRO A 86 -15.91 4.91 24.41
CA PRO A 86 -15.62 3.59 24.97
C PRO A 86 -16.11 2.39 24.16
N LYS A 87 -16.97 2.60 23.17
CA LYS A 87 -17.47 1.56 22.26
C LYS A 87 -16.76 1.59 20.90
N GLY A 88 -15.81 2.51 20.68
CA GLY A 88 -15.09 2.65 19.42
C GLY A 88 -15.96 3.12 18.23
N ARG A 89 -17.12 3.72 18.48
CA ARG A 89 -18.03 4.17 17.40
C ARG A 89 -17.59 5.47 16.75
N PHE A 90 -16.91 6.32 17.50
CA PHE A 90 -16.45 7.62 17.03
C PHE A 90 -14.97 7.83 17.34
N ALA A 91 -14.20 8.14 16.31
CA ALA A 91 -12.81 8.56 16.41
C ALA A 91 -12.72 10.06 16.08
N VAL A 92 -12.32 10.87 17.05
CA VAL A 92 -12.27 12.33 16.93
C VAL A 92 -10.83 12.80 16.96
N PRO A 93 -10.28 13.34 15.86
CA PRO A 93 -8.96 13.96 15.85
C PRO A 93 -9.03 15.28 16.60
N LEU A 94 -8.55 15.29 17.84
CA LEU A 94 -8.65 16.46 18.73
C LEU A 94 -7.51 17.45 18.53
N LEU A 95 -6.30 16.97 18.21
CA LEU A 95 -5.10 17.79 18.07
C LEU A 95 -4.23 17.30 16.91
N SER A 96 -3.55 18.23 16.24
CA SER A 96 -2.59 17.96 15.15
C SER A 96 -3.18 17.13 13.98
N GLY A 97 -4.37 17.55 13.50
CA GLY A 97 -5.17 16.84 12.50
C GLY A 97 -4.41 16.45 11.26
N HIS A 98 -3.96 17.42 10.46
CA HIS A 98 -3.27 17.16 9.18
C HIS A 98 -1.78 16.85 9.38
N SER A 99 -1.00 17.84 9.81
CA SER A 99 0.47 17.72 9.89
C SER A 99 0.96 16.70 10.91
N GLY A 100 0.21 16.48 11.99
CA GLY A 100 0.50 15.46 13.00
C GLY A 100 -0.13 14.10 12.72
N GLY A 101 -1.02 13.99 11.71
CA GLY A 101 -1.61 12.73 11.28
C GLY A 101 -2.80 12.23 12.09
N ALA A 102 -3.39 13.06 13.00
CA ALA A 102 -4.53 12.62 13.81
C ALA A 102 -5.78 12.31 13.00
N GLU A 103 -6.03 12.99 11.88
CA GLU A 103 -7.15 12.70 10.98
C GLU A 103 -6.97 11.33 10.32
N ALA A 104 -5.82 11.07 9.71
CA ALA A 104 -5.51 9.78 9.09
C ALA A 104 -5.57 8.62 10.11
N LEU A 105 -5.04 8.83 11.34
CA LEU A 105 -5.14 7.86 12.42
C LEU A 105 -6.58 7.61 12.83
N SER A 106 -7.41 8.65 12.91
CA SER A 106 -8.86 8.53 13.22
C SER A 106 -9.61 7.72 12.17
N GLU A 107 -9.32 7.94 10.89
CA GLU A 107 -9.92 7.18 9.78
C GLU A 107 -9.54 5.70 9.83
N ARG A 108 -8.26 5.39 10.07
CA ARG A 108 -7.76 4.01 10.22
C ARG A 108 -8.42 3.29 11.40
N ILE A 109 -8.49 3.96 12.56
CA ILE A 109 -9.14 3.43 13.75
C ILE A 109 -10.63 3.17 13.49
N ALA A 110 -11.33 4.14 12.90
CA ALA A 110 -12.74 4.02 12.57
C ALA A 110 -12.99 2.89 11.57
N ALA A 111 -12.15 2.76 10.55
CA ALA A 111 -12.23 1.69 9.56
C ALA A 111 -12.06 0.29 10.21
N LEU A 112 -11.09 0.14 11.11
CA LEU A 112 -10.83 -1.10 11.83
C LEU A 112 -11.98 -1.49 12.78
N LEU A 113 -12.49 -0.51 13.55
CA LEU A 113 -13.52 -0.75 14.56
C LEU A 113 -14.95 -0.78 13.98
N GLY A 114 -15.12 -0.50 12.68
CA GLY A 114 -16.44 -0.33 12.06
C GLY A 114 -17.19 0.90 12.56
N GLY A 115 -16.46 1.90 13.05
CA GLY A 115 -16.96 3.18 13.56
C GLY A 115 -16.94 4.29 12.50
N SER A 116 -16.97 5.54 12.99
CA SER A 116 -16.92 6.75 12.16
C SER A 116 -15.83 7.70 12.64
N ALA A 117 -15.00 8.20 11.74
CA ALA A 117 -14.11 9.32 12.02
C ALA A 117 -14.90 10.63 11.95
N VAL A 118 -14.76 11.48 12.98
CA VAL A 118 -15.45 12.77 13.05
C VAL A 118 -14.48 13.88 12.67
N LEU A 119 -14.25 14.03 11.37
CA LEU A 119 -13.32 15.01 10.84
C LEU A 119 -13.92 16.41 10.86
N THR A 120 -13.25 17.34 11.53
CA THR A 120 -13.67 18.75 11.68
C THR A 120 -12.75 19.72 10.96
N GLY A 121 -11.68 19.22 10.34
CA GLY A 121 -10.73 20.01 9.53
C GLY A 121 -11.41 20.64 8.32
N SER A 122 -11.06 21.87 7.98
CA SER A 122 -11.69 22.59 6.88
C SER A 122 -11.41 21.96 5.52
N SER A 123 -10.23 21.38 5.30
CA SER A 123 -9.89 20.66 4.07
C SER A 123 -10.68 19.37 3.93
N SER A 124 -10.72 18.55 4.97
CA SER A 124 -11.44 17.27 4.99
C SER A 124 -12.95 17.46 4.82
N SER A 125 -13.53 18.46 5.50
CA SER A 125 -14.95 18.77 5.39
C SER A 125 -15.36 19.36 4.04
N SER A 126 -14.43 20.01 3.32
CA SER A 126 -14.68 20.58 1.99
C SER A 126 -14.30 19.66 0.84
N GLY A 127 -13.80 18.44 1.10
CA GLY A 127 -13.33 17.51 0.08
C GLY A 127 -12.12 18.00 -0.71
N ARG A 128 -11.31 18.92 -0.15
CA ARG A 128 -10.11 19.48 -0.78
C ARG A 128 -8.84 18.80 -0.25
N LEU A 129 -7.78 18.84 -1.02
CA LEU A 129 -6.47 18.35 -0.59
C LEU A 129 -5.93 19.17 0.60
N ALA A 130 -5.41 18.47 1.58
CA ALA A 130 -4.62 19.05 2.65
C ALA A 130 -3.20 19.34 2.11
N LEU A 131 -2.96 20.53 1.56
CA LEU A 131 -1.76 20.88 0.79
C LEU A 131 -0.45 20.72 1.58
N ASP A 132 -0.52 20.80 2.91
CA ASP A 132 0.61 20.65 3.82
C ASP A 132 0.97 19.20 4.17
N SER A 133 0.16 18.23 3.76
CA SER A 133 0.34 16.80 4.06
C SER A 133 0.19 15.86 2.86
N PHE A 134 -0.57 16.23 1.81
CA PHE A 134 -0.89 15.32 0.72
C PHE A 134 0.34 14.70 0.03
N GLY A 135 1.45 15.45 -0.08
CA GLY A 135 2.67 14.96 -0.72
C GLY A 135 3.30 13.77 0.02
N SER A 136 3.06 13.63 1.33
CA SER A 136 3.52 12.48 2.10
C SER A 136 2.88 11.19 1.61
N SER A 137 1.61 11.23 1.22
CA SER A 137 0.86 10.11 0.65
C SER A 137 1.40 9.65 -0.73
N TRP A 138 2.25 10.47 -1.34
CA TRP A 138 2.94 10.21 -2.62
C TRP A 138 4.43 9.92 -2.42
N GLY A 139 4.88 9.65 -1.19
CA GLY A 139 6.26 9.36 -0.85
C GLY A 139 7.19 10.58 -0.89
N TRP A 140 6.65 11.80 -1.04
CA TRP A 140 7.42 13.03 -1.12
C TRP A 140 7.78 13.58 0.25
N ARG A 141 8.83 14.36 0.31
CA ARG A 141 9.24 15.07 1.53
C ARG A 141 8.84 16.54 1.47
N ARG A 142 8.34 17.04 2.57
CA ARG A 142 7.97 18.43 2.75
C ARG A 142 9.22 19.29 2.87
N GLY A 143 9.29 20.35 2.08
CA GLY A 143 10.35 21.34 2.12
C GLY A 143 10.00 22.54 2.99
N SER A 144 10.81 23.61 2.84
CA SER A 144 10.58 24.90 3.49
C SER A 144 9.33 25.60 2.96
N GLY A 145 8.93 26.67 3.62
CA GLY A 145 7.83 27.56 3.22
C GLY A 145 6.92 27.94 4.37
N ASP A 146 6.09 28.96 4.16
CA ASP A 146 5.05 29.38 5.11
C ASP A 146 3.78 28.54 4.87
N TRP A 147 3.80 27.33 5.40
CA TRP A 147 2.71 26.39 5.27
C TRP A 147 1.43 26.85 5.99
N ASP A 148 1.56 27.60 7.08
CA ASP A 148 0.39 28.14 7.79
C ASP A 148 -0.33 29.21 6.96
N ALA A 149 0.41 30.09 6.28
CA ALA A 149 -0.17 31.05 5.34
C ALA A 149 -0.84 30.32 4.16
N LEU A 150 -0.20 29.29 3.59
CA LEU A 150 -0.77 28.47 2.51
C LEU A 150 -2.08 27.83 2.95
N MET A 151 -2.12 27.20 4.13
CA MET A 151 -3.32 26.54 4.62
C MET A 151 -4.45 27.52 4.99
N LYS A 152 -4.12 28.72 5.49
CA LYS A 152 -5.11 29.81 5.70
C LYS A 152 -5.73 30.25 4.38
N ARG A 153 -4.93 30.41 3.31
CA ARG A 153 -5.42 30.73 1.95
C ARG A 153 -6.31 29.59 1.43
N SER A 154 -5.88 28.35 1.57
CA SER A 154 -6.66 27.18 1.17
C SER A 154 -8.02 27.12 1.90
N ALA A 155 -8.04 27.38 3.21
CA ALA A 155 -9.27 27.41 4.01
C ALA A 155 -10.25 28.52 3.59
N ARG A 156 -9.75 29.66 3.06
CA ARG A 156 -10.56 30.73 2.48
C ARG A 156 -11.09 30.41 1.08
N GLN A 157 -10.74 29.25 0.55
CA GLN A 157 -11.06 28.82 -0.82
C GLN A 157 -10.41 29.72 -1.90
N ASP A 158 -9.28 30.36 -1.58
CA ASP A 158 -8.52 31.11 -2.57
C ASP A 158 -8.08 30.17 -3.71
N ARG A 159 -7.99 30.70 -4.92
CA ARG A 159 -7.33 30.01 -6.03
C ARG A 159 -5.85 29.91 -5.71
N LEU A 160 -5.33 28.68 -5.68
CA LEU A 160 -3.92 28.39 -5.38
C LEU A 160 -3.29 27.70 -6.57
N ALA A 161 -2.35 28.38 -7.22
CA ALA A 161 -1.58 27.80 -8.29
C ALA A 161 -0.60 26.75 -7.74
N ILE A 162 -0.63 25.54 -8.28
CA ILE A 162 0.27 24.44 -7.96
C ILE A 162 1.12 24.14 -9.19
N GLU A 163 2.40 24.46 -9.11
CA GLU A 163 3.38 24.16 -10.14
C GLU A 163 4.05 22.81 -9.87
N GLN A 164 4.10 21.94 -10.87
CA GLN A 164 4.71 20.62 -10.73
C GLN A 164 5.69 20.36 -11.85
N HIS A 165 6.96 20.18 -11.49
CA HIS A 165 8.06 19.87 -12.41
C HIS A 165 8.46 18.40 -12.41
N CYS A 166 8.12 17.65 -11.34
CA CYS A 166 8.53 16.27 -11.16
C CYS A 166 7.55 15.51 -10.24
N GLY A 167 7.78 14.24 -10.00
CA GLY A 167 6.88 13.37 -9.22
C GLY A 167 5.64 12.91 -9.99
N SER A 168 4.89 12.00 -9.41
CA SER A 168 3.68 11.45 -10.04
C SER A 168 2.55 12.49 -10.15
N PRO A 169 1.94 12.71 -11.32
CA PRO A 169 0.80 13.60 -11.46
C PRO A 169 -0.53 12.95 -11.07
N LEU A 170 -0.55 11.68 -10.68
CA LEU A 170 -1.76 10.90 -10.43
C LEU A 170 -2.67 11.51 -9.35
N TRP A 171 -2.12 12.22 -8.36
CA TRP A 171 -2.92 12.90 -7.34
C TRP A 171 -3.99 13.85 -7.91
N ARG A 172 -3.74 14.39 -9.11
CA ARG A 172 -4.70 15.26 -9.82
C ARG A 172 -5.95 14.51 -10.29
N GLN A 173 -5.92 13.17 -10.35
CA GLN A 173 -7.05 12.33 -10.75
C GLN A 173 -7.99 12.02 -9.57
N SER A 174 -7.60 12.32 -8.33
CA SER A 174 -8.49 12.18 -7.19
C SER A 174 -9.58 13.28 -7.22
N PRO A 175 -10.78 13.04 -6.68
CA PRO A 175 -11.83 14.06 -6.60
C PRO A 175 -11.35 15.37 -5.96
N ALA A 176 -10.55 15.28 -4.88
CA ALA A 176 -9.96 16.44 -4.23
C ALA A 176 -8.87 17.11 -5.09
N GLY A 177 -8.11 16.32 -5.85
CA GLY A 177 -7.07 16.80 -6.76
C GLY A 177 -7.62 17.55 -7.97
N LEU A 178 -8.76 17.11 -8.51
CA LEU A 178 -9.46 17.79 -9.62
C LEU A 178 -9.81 19.23 -9.26
N GLY A 179 -10.12 19.54 -8.02
CA GLY A 179 -10.37 20.90 -7.54
C GLY A 179 -9.14 21.82 -7.60
N HIS A 180 -7.94 21.25 -7.84
CA HIS A 180 -6.65 21.96 -7.99
C HIS A 180 -6.03 21.76 -9.39
N ALA A 181 -6.79 21.22 -10.35
CA ALA A 181 -6.28 20.89 -11.68
C ALA A 181 -6.04 22.12 -12.57
N GLU A 182 -6.46 23.33 -12.17
CA GLU A 182 -6.27 24.59 -12.89
C GLU A 182 -5.73 25.70 -11.97
N PRO A 183 -5.10 26.69 -12.53
CA PRO A 183 -4.20 26.76 -13.69
C PRO A 183 -2.76 27.06 -13.26
N SER A 184 -1.83 27.07 -14.23
CA SER A 184 -0.53 27.76 -14.05
C SER A 184 -0.77 29.18 -13.51
N PRO A 185 0.10 29.71 -12.62
CA PRO A 185 -0.01 31.09 -12.17
C PRO A 185 -0.14 32.02 -13.37
N GLU A 186 -0.89 33.11 -13.23
CA GLU A 186 -0.86 34.16 -14.26
C GLU A 186 0.59 34.60 -14.46
N PRO A 187 1.00 34.99 -15.68
CA PRO A 187 2.38 35.40 -15.93
C PRO A 187 2.83 36.48 -14.92
N GLY A 188 3.78 36.12 -14.06
CA GLY A 188 4.32 36.99 -13.02
C GLY A 188 3.81 36.74 -11.59
N GLU A 189 2.81 35.87 -11.37
CA GLU A 189 2.40 35.48 -10.03
C GLU A 189 3.16 34.21 -9.58
N PRO A 190 3.83 34.22 -8.40
CA PRO A 190 4.53 33.04 -7.92
C PRO A 190 3.54 31.96 -7.54
N ALA A 191 3.85 30.69 -7.88
CA ALA A 191 3.05 29.55 -7.48
C ALA A 191 2.94 29.48 -5.95
N ALA A 192 1.74 29.17 -5.44
CA ALA A 192 1.50 29.03 -4.02
C ALA A 192 2.18 27.77 -3.45
N LEU A 193 2.28 26.72 -4.27
CA LEU A 193 2.92 25.45 -3.96
C LEU A 193 3.72 24.95 -5.18
N VAL A 194 4.96 24.52 -4.96
CA VAL A 194 5.81 23.96 -6.02
C VAL A 194 6.21 22.52 -5.67
N ILE A 195 6.10 21.63 -6.65
CA ILE A 195 6.55 20.23 -6.56
C ILE A 195 7.78 20.10 -7.45
N SER A 196 8.97 19.99 -6.85
CA SER A 196 10.25 20.00 -7.59
C SER A 196 11.39 19.35 -6.81
N THR A 197 12.48 19.04 -7.51
CA THR A 197 13.74 18.61 -6.88
C THR A 197 14.58 19.79 -6.40
N SER A 198 14.20 21.04 -6.72
CA SER A 198 15.00 22.24 -6.45
C SER A 198 14.59 22.93 -5.17
N LEU A 199 15.56 23.58 -4.53
CA LEU A 199 15.33 24.57 -3.48
C LEU A 199 14.71 25.84 -4.08
N GLY A 200 14.09 26.67 -3.25
CA GLY A 200 13.55 27.96 -3.67
C GLY A 200 12.55 28.54 -2.67
N ALA A 201 12.02 29.71 -2.98
CA ALA A 201 11.02 30.36 -2.15
C ALA A 201 9.65 29.65 -2.22
N GLY A 202 8.81 29.88 -1.22
CA GLY A 202 7.46 29.32 -1.12
C GLY A 202 7.43 27.89 -0.58
N CYS A 203 6.21 27.36 -0.45
CA CYS A 203 5.99 25.99 0.00
C CYS A 203 6.37 24.99 -1.08
N ARG A 204 7.10 23.95 -0.69
CA ARG A 204 7.60 22.94 -1.64
C ARG A 204 7.41 21.52 -1.16
N TRP A 205 7.04 20.63 -2.11
CA TRP A 205 7.17 19.20 -1.98
C TRP A 205 8.29 18.67 -2.86
N HIS A 206 9.07 17.73 -2.31
CA HIS A 206 10.25 17.16 -2.98
C HIS A 206 10.05 15.67 -3.25
N PRO A 207 9.67 15.29 -4.49
CA PRO A 207 9.68 13.90 -4.94
C PRO A 207 11.11 13.32 -4.95
N PRO A 208 11.33 12.08 -4.49
CA PRO A 208 12.66 11.45 -4.46
C PRO A 208 13.06 10.98 -5.86
N GLN A 209 13.71 11.84 -6.62
CA GLN A 209 14.14 11.60 -8.00
C GLN A 209 15.63 11.82 -8.26
N LEU A 210 16.37 12.40 -7.30
CA LEU A 210 17.80 12.67 -7.46
C LEU A 210 18.62 11.43 -7.07
N TRP A 211 19.40 10.90 -8.00
CA TRP A 211 20.37 9.85 -7.75
C TRP A 211 21.78 10.42 -7.66
N LEU A 212 22.46 10.14 -6.56
CA LEU A 212 23.79 10.63 -6.25
C LEU A 212 24.81 9.54 -6.60
N GLY A 213 25.53 9.71 -7.68
CA GLY A 213 26.65 8.83 -8.02
C GLY A 213 27.91 9.25 -7.29
N MET A 214 28.45 8.40 -6.43
CA MET A 214 29.64 8.66 -5.63
C MET A 214 30.80 7.73 -5.97
N GLY A 215 31.99 8.32 -6.14
CA GLY A 215 33.27 7.63 -6.14
C GLY A 215 34.15 8.22 -5.05
N CYS A 216 34.99 7.40 -4.40
CA CYS A 216 35.95 7.87 -3.39
C CYS A 216 37.20 7.01 -3.38
N GLU A 217 38.30 7.52 -2.83
CA GLU A 217 39.47 6.72 -2.48
C GLU A 217 39.17 5.77 -1.33
N ARG A 218 39.94 4.70 -1.17
CA ARG A 218 39.80 3.79 -0.03
C ARG A 218 40.12 4.50 1.28
N GLY A 219 39.22 4.32 2.27
CA GLY A 219 39.38 4.93 3.58
C GLY A 219 39.14 6.44 3.61
N THR A 220 38.42 6.97 2.65
CA THR A 220 37.98 8.37 2.65
C THR A 220 37.11 8.64 3.87
N SER A 221 37.35 9.75 4.56
CA SER A 221 36.58 10.15 5.74
C SER A 221 35.14 10.46 5.39
N LEU A 222 34.18 10.04 6.22
CA LEU A 222 32.75 10.34 6.03
C LEU A 222 32.48 11.84 5.89
N ALA A 223 33.18 12.67 6.66
CA ALA A 223 33.06 14.12 6.60
C ALA A 223 33.38 14.72 5.21
N VAL A 224 34.27 14.09 4.43
CA VAL A 224 34.56 14.51 3.05
C VAL A 224 33.36 14.26 2.14
N LEU A 225 32.71 13.09 2.27
CA LEU A 225 31.52 12.76 1.50
C LEU A 225 30.34 13.69 1.86
N GLN A 226 30.14 13.94 3.16
CA GLN A 226 29.08 14.85 3.65
C GLN A 226 29.30 16.29 3.16
N HIS A 227 30.53 16.78 3.24
CA HIS A 227 30.87 18.13 2.77
C HIS A 227 30.71 18.28 1.25
N LEU A 228 31.17 17.29 0.48
CA LEU A 228 30.98 17.28 -0.98
C LEU A 228 29.50 17.27 -1.36
N LEU A 229 28.70 16.46 -0.65
CA LEU A 229 27.24 16.39 -0.84
C LEU A 229 26.59 17.75 -0.60
N GLU A 230 26.81 18.34 0.58
CA GLU A 230 26.22 19.63 0.97
C GLU A 230 26.63 20.75 0.01
N GLN A 231 27.91 20.84 -0.29
CA GLN A 231 28.46 21.84 -1.22
C GLN A 231 27.84 21.70 -2.62
N THR A 232 27.74 20.46 -3.14
CA THR A 232 27.22 20.21 -4.49
C THR A 232 25.73 20.54 -4.56
N LEU A 233 24.92 20.04 -3.64
CA LEU A 233 23.47 20.29 -3.65
C LEU A 233 23.17 21.79 -3.48
N THR A 234 23.86 22.46 -2.57
CA THR A 234 23.68 23.90 -2.33
C THR A 234 24.07 24.73 -3.55
N ALA A 235 25.24 24.45 -4.15
CA ALA A 235 25.71 25.19 -5.32
C ALA A 235 24.79 25.11 -6.53
N HIS A 236 24.06 23.99 -6.66
CA HIS A 236 23.12 23.76 -7.76
C HIS A 236 21.65 23.97 -7.37
N GLY A 237 21.38 24.46 -6.15
CA GLY A 237 20.02 24.73 -5.68
C GLY A 237 19.14 23.48 -5.61
N LEU A 238 19.71 22.28 -5.36
CA LEU A 238 19.00 21.02 -5.28
C LEU A 238 18.63 20.69 -3.83
N ALA A 239 17.44 20.13 -3.64
CA ALA A 239 16.96 19.77 -2.31
C ALA A 239 17.45 18.36 -1.91
N GLU A 240 18.12 18.23 -0.77
CA GLU A 240 18.48 16.92 -0.20
C GLU A 240 17.23 16.03 0.03
N ALA A 241 16.08 16.64 0.33
CA ALA A 241 14.80 15.98 0.47
C ALA A 241 14.33 15.26 -0.81
N ALA A 242 14.84 15.66 -1.98
CA ALA A 242 14.54 15.05 -3.28
C ALA A 242 15.49 13.89 -3.64
N VAL A 243 16.45 13.54 -2.78
CA VAL A 243 17.36 12.43 -3.04
C VAL A 243 16.64 11.10 -2.91
N ALA A 244 16.72 10.29 -3.97
CA ALA A 244 16.21 8.93 -4.06
C ALA A 244 17.19 7.90 -3.47
N GLY A 245 18.50 8.11 -3.68
CA GLY A 245 19.51 7.19 -3.18
C GLY A 245 20.93 7.51 -3.67
N LEU A 246 21.85 6.66 -3.21
CA LEU A 246 23.25 6.65 -3.63
C LEU A 246 23.50 5.58 -4.68
N ALA A 247 24.49 5.81 -5.52
CA ALA A 247 24.95 4.85 -6.51
C ALA A 247 26.48 4.85 -6.59
N SER A 248 27.10 3.68 -6.75
CA SER A 248 28.54 3.52 -6.88
C SER A 248 28.92 2.26 -7.66
N ILE A 249 30.21 2.02 -7.78
CA ILE A 249 30.75 0.76 -8.30
C ILE A 249 30.72 -0.34 -7.24
N ASP A 250 30.50 -1.59 -7.63
CA ASP A 250 30.42 -2.77 -6.75
C ASP A 250 31.65 -2.96 -5.85
N ARG A 251 32.85 -2.61 -6.33
CA ARG A 251 34.09 -2.62 -5.56
C ARG A 251 34.12 -1.69 -4.35
N LYS A 252 33.10 -0.81 -4.21
CA LYS A 252 32.91 0.12 -3.08
C LYS A 252 31.80 -0.32 -2.13
N GLY A 253 31.29 -1.54 -2.29
CA GLY A 253 30.23 -2.08 -1.42
C GLY A 253 30.66 -2.32 0.03
N ASP A 254 31.94 -2.31 0.33
CA ASP A 254 32.55 -2.41 1.65
C ASP A 254 33.18 -1.08 2.16
N GLU A 255 32.95 0.05 1.46
CA GLU A 255 33.49 1.35 1.86
C GLU A 255 32.70 1.95 3.02
N GLU A 256 33.31 1.98 4.22
CA GLU A 256 32.64 2.37 5.46
C GLU A 256 31.97 3.75 5.39
N ALA A 257 32.65 4.74 4.81
CA ALA A 257 32.10 6.10 4.71
C ALA A 257 30.86 6.16 3.80
N LEU A 258 30.85 5.41 2.69
CA LEU A 258 29.70 5.35 1.77
C LEU A 258 28.51 4.63 2.42
N LEU A 259 28.76 3.54 3.11
CA LEU A 259 27.74 2.80 3.86
C LEU A 259 27.18 3.63 5.02
N ALA A 260 28.03 4.34 5.75
CA ALA A 260 27.63 5.23 6.84
C ALA A 260 26.75 6.37 6.33
N LEU A 261 27.13 7.04 5.23
CA LEU A 261 26.32 8.10 4.61
C LEU A 261 24.94 7.58 4.18
N ALA A 262 24.90 6.42 3.53
CA ALA A 262 23.65 5.78 3.13
C ALA A 262 22.75 5.47 4.34
N ALA A 263 23.33 4.93 5.41
CA ALA A 263 22.61 4.60 6.63
C ALA A 263 22.10 5.83 7.38
N GLU A 264 22.92 6.86 7.56
CA GLU A 264 22.53 8.12 8.24
C GLU A 264 21.36 8.83 7.54
N ARG A 265 21.35 8.82 6.22
CA ARG A 265 20.34 9.48 5.39
C ARG A 265 19.15 8.57 5.05
N HIS A 266 19.24 7.29 5.41
CA HIS A 266 18.29 6.25 5.02
C HIS A 266 18.06 6.19 3.51
N TRP A 267 19.14 6.30 2.75
CA TRP A 267 19.13 6.17 1.30
C TRP A 267 19.52 4.76 0.88
N PRO A 268 18.82 4.16 -0.10
CA PRO A 268 19.30 2.93 -0.72
C PRO A 268 20.64 3.19 -1.41
N LEU A 269 21.51 2.18 -1.41
CA LEU A 269 22.77 2.19 -2.14
C LEU A 269 22.68 1.17 -3.28
N ARG A 270 22.75 1.65 -4.52
CA ARG A 270 22.85 0.81 -5.72
C ARG A 270 24.30 0.64 -6.12
N LEU A 271 24.71 -0.60 -6.34
CA LEU A 271 26.05 -0.94 -6.76
C LEU A 271 26.03 -1.56 -8.16
N PHE A 272 26.89 -1.05 -9.03
CA PHE A 272 26.96 -1.47 -10.43
C PHE A 272 28.32 -2.06 -10.73
N SER A 273 28.37 -3.08 -11.61
CA SER A 273 29.63 -3.64 -12.08
C SER A 273 30.39 -2.65 -12.97
N ALA A 274 31.71 -2.79 -13.01
CA ALA A 274 32.55 -1.98 -13.89
C ALA A 274 32.11 -2.05 -15.36
N THR A 275 31.65 -3.24 -15.80
CA THR A 275 31.13 -3.45 -17.15
C THR A 275 29.85 -2.65 -17.42
N ALA A 276 28.92 -2.64 -16.48
CA ALA A 276 27.70 -1.86 -16.61
C ALA A 276 28.01 -0.34 -16.67
N LEU A 277 28.90 0.13 -15.78
CA LEU A 277 29.33 1.53 -15.79
C LEU A 277 30.07 1.93 -17.07
N ALA A 278 30.89 1.04 -17.64
CA ALA A 278 31.64 1.30 -18.88
C ALA A 278 30.72 1.45 -20.11
N ALA A 279 29.52 0.89 -20.07
CA ALA A 279 28.55 1.01 -21.16
C ALA A 279 27.85 2.39 -21.20
N VAL A 280 27.98 3.21 -20.15
CA VAL A 280 27.34 4.52 -20.06
C VAL A 280 28.23 5.61 -20.67
N THR A 281 27.66 6.38 -21.59
CA THR A 281 28.36 7.57 -22.13
C THR A 281 28.33 8.69 -21.09
N VAL A 282 29.48 9.19 -20.72
CA VAL A 282 29.66 10.23 -19.71
C VAL A 282 30.36 11.47 -20.28
N PRO A 283 30.03 12.70 -19.84
CA PRO A 283 30.62 13.92 -20.36
C PRO A 283 32.07 14.13 -19.91
N ASN A 284 32.48 13.62 -18.74
CA ASN A 284 33.82 13.83 -18.17
C ASN A 284 34.59 12.51 -17.97
N PRO A 285 35.00 11.83 -19.05
CA PRO A 285 35.74 10.60 -18.94
C PRO A 285 37.13 10.81 -18.33
N SER A 286 37.63 9.84 -17.54
CA SER A 286 38.93 9.85 -16.90
C SER A 286 39.72 8.59 -17.29
N GLU A 287 40.88 8.76 -17.92
CA GLU A 287 41.76 7.63 -18.27
C GLU A 287 42.34 6.95 -17.03
N VAL A 288 42.59 7.71 -15.94
CA VAL A 288 43.05 7.15 -14.67
C VAL A 288 42.01 6.19 -14.10
N VAL A 289 40.76 6.67 -14.01
CA VAL A 289 39.62 5.86 -13.51
C VAL A 289 39.35 4.65 -14.42
N ARG A 290 39.50 4.83 -15.75
CA ARG A 290 39.36 3.73 -16.72
C ARG A 290 40.38 2.64 -16.47
N LYS A 291 41.64 3.00 -16.25
CA LYS A 291 42.71 2.06 -15.97
C LYS A 291 42.54 1.32 -14.65
N ASP A 292 42.11 2.04 -13.60
CA ASP A 292 42.02 1.49 -12.25
C ASP A 292 40.71 0.75 -11.99
N MET A 293 39.59 1.28 -12.49
CA MET A 293 38.24 0.79 -12.21
C MET A 293 37.56 0.07 -13.38
N GLY A 294 38.12 0.17 -14.60
CA GLY A 294 37.52 -0.42 -15.80
C GLY A 294 36.34 0.38 -16.37
N THR A 295 36.11 1.61 -15.91
CA THR A 295 35.08 2.51 -16.39
C THR A 295 35.60 3.94 -16.53
N ALA A 296 35.04 4.73 -17.45
CA ALA A 296 35.45 6.10 -17.69
C ALA A 296 35.09 7.07 -16.55
N SER A 297 34.04 6.78 -15.81
CA SER A 297 33.59 7.57 -14.65
C SER A 297 32.71 6.70 -13.74
N VAL A 298 33.03 6.66 -12.45
CA VAL A 298 32.16 5.99 -11.47
C VAL A 298 30.96 6.89 -11.16
N ALA A 299 31.20 8.14 -10.75
CA ALA A 299 30.14 9.02 -10.27
C ALA A 299 29.05 9.31 -11.32
N GLU A 300 29.43 9.74 -12.52
CA GLU A 300 28.45 10.08 -13.57
C GLU A 300 27.74 8.83 -14.09
N ALA A 301 28.48 7.74 -14.35
CA ALA A 301 27.86 6.53 -14.86
C ALA A 301 26.93 5.87 -13.85
N ALA A 302 27.30 5.85 -12.55
CA ALA A 302 26.45 5.27 -11.52
C ALA A 302 25.18 6.08 -11.27
N SER A 303 25.27 7.44 -11.26
CA SER A 303 24.07 8.29 -11.11
C SER A 303 23.09 8.10 -12.26
N LEU A 304 23.59 8.04 -13.52
CA LEU A 304 22.76 7.82 -14.71
C LEU A 304 22.12 6.43 -14.74
N LEU A 305 22.89 5.36 -14.42
CA LEU A 305 22.32 4.02 -14.35
C LEU A 305 21.24 3.90 -13.25
N ALA A 306 21.47 4.52 -12.09
CA ALA A 306 20.50 4.51 -11.02
C ALA A 306 19.24 5.31 -11.35
N ALA A 307 19.38 6.41 -12.10
CA ALA A 307 18.26 7.21 -12.59
C ALA A 307 17.45 6.51 -13.69
N GLY A 308 18.03 5.48 -14.33
CA GLY A 308 17.37 4.68 -15.37
C GLY A 308 17.52 5.23 -16.79
N PRO A 309 16.89 4.56 -17.80
CA PRO A 309 17.11 4.85 -19.22
C PRO A 309 16.78 6.27 -19.67
N GLN A 310 15.91 6.96 -18.95
CA GLN A 310 15.49 8.34 -19.23
C GLN A 310 16.06 9.32 -18.19
N GLY A 311 17.08 8.88 -17.44
CA GLY A 311 17.77 9.71 -16.46
C GLY A 311 18.58 10.84 -17.13
N GLU A 312 18.51 12.02 -16.54
CA GLU A 312 19.23 13.22 -16.99
C GLU A 312 20.33 13.60 -16.00
N LEU A 313 21.54 13.85 -16.48
CA LEU A 313 22.65 14.30 -15.66
C LEU A 313 22.49 15.80 -15.38
N LEU A 314 22.09 16.16 -14.16
CA LEU A 314 21.90 17.55 -13.74
C LEU A 314 23.23 18.20 -13.32
N VAL A 315 24.07 17.45 -12.59
CA VAL A 315 25.36 17.92 -12.10
C VAL A 315 26.45 16.97 -12.56
N PRO A 316 27.33 17.41 -13.45
CA PRO A 316 28.51 16.65 -13.82
C PRO A 316 29.41 16.40 -12.60
N LYS A 317 30.35 15.48 -12.76
CA LYS A 317 31.29 15.09 -11.70
C LYS A 317 31.99 16.29 -11.07
N THR A 318 31.77 16.50 -9.78
CA THR A 318 32.52 17.39 -8.89
C THR A 318 33.53 16.57 -8.09
N VAL A 319 34.64 17.18 -7.69
CA VAL A 319 35.72 16.53 -6.94
C VAL A 319 36.05 17.34 -5.70
N LEU A 320 36.20 16.65 -4.56
CA LEU A 320 36.66 17.24 -3.31
C LEU A 320 37.82 16.41 -2.76
N HIS A 321 38.92 17.08 -2.41
CA HIS A 321 40.03 16.49 -1.69
C HIS A 321 39.92 16.82 -0.19
N ALA A 322 40.33 15.88 0.63
CA ALA A 322 40.36 16.06 2.07
C ALA A 322 41.27 17.26 2.46
N SER A 323 40.89 17.94 3.53
CA SER A 323 41.68 19.02 4.12
C SER A 323 41.77 18.84 5.65
N GLY A 324 42.84 19.40 6.26
CA GLY A 324 43.10 19.24 7.69
C GLY A 324 43.38 17.80 8.07
N ASP A 325 42.67 17.30 9.10
CA ASP A 325 42.82 15.91 9.62
C ASP A 325 42.00 14.89 8.85
N GLN A 326 41.29 15.29 7.80
CA GLN A 326 40.50 14.38 6.96
C GLN A 326 41.39 13.61 5.98
N ARG A 327 40.88 12.50 5.41
CA ARG A 327 41.64 11.64 4.50
C ARG A 327 40.86 11.39 3.21
N GLY A 328 41.61 11.22 2.12
CA GLY A 328 41.11 10.75 0.83
C GLY A 328 40.52 11.86 -0.04
N ALA A 329 39.95 11.45 -1.15
CA ALA A 329 39.22 12.29 -2.09
C ALA A 329 37.92 11.61 -2.51
N ALA A 330 36.92 12.42 -2.85
CA ALA A 330 35.62 11.93 -3.31
C ALA A 330 35.16 12.67 -4.56
N THR A 331 34.33 11.99 -5.35
CA THR A 331 33.66 12.54 -6.53
C THR A 331 32.16 12.34 -6.38
N LEU A 332 31.36 13.34 -6.79
CA LEU A 332 29.92 13.29 -6.80
C LEU A 332 29.37 13.79 -8.14
N ALA A 333 28.40 13.08 -8.68
CA ALA A 333 27.54 13.53 -9.78
C ALA A 333 26.08 13.35 -9.41
N VAL A 334 25.18 14.15 -9.96
CA VAL A 334 23.75 14.08 -9.67
C VAL A 334 22.98 13.88 -10.96
N ALA A 335 22.17 12.81 -11.03
CA ALA A 335 21.21 12.58 -12.11
C ALA A 335 19.78 12.60 -11.58
N ALA A 336 18.85 13.12 -12.38
CA ALA A 336 17.42 13.06 -12.11
C ALA A 336 16.79 11.88 -12.84
N ALA A 337 16.02 11.07 -12.10
CA ALA A 337 15.17 10.04 -12.68
C ALA A 337 13.84 10.64 -13.15
N GLN A 338 13.22 10.02 -14.15
CA GLN A 338 11.88 10.42 -14.59
C GLN A 338 10.82 10.10 -13.53
N GLN A 339 11.00 8.99 -12.80
CA GLN A 339 10.08 8.55 -11.75
C GLN A 339 10.74 8.64 -10.38
N SER A 340 9.89 8.87 -9.36
CA SER A 340 10.32 8.80 -7.97
C SER A 340 10.75 7.39 -7.57
N TRP A 341 11.65 7.28 -6.60
CA TRP A 341 12.08 6.00 -6.04
C TRP A 341 12.22 6.10 -4.53
N ALA A 342 11.31 5.46 -3.81
CA ALA A 342 11.30 5.45 -2.35
C ALA A 342 10.57 4.20 -1.80
N PRO A 343 11.02 2.97 -2.11
CA PRO A 343 10.28 1.75 -1.77
C PRO A 343 9.98 1.63 -0.27
N GLN A 344 10.86 2.11 0.62
CA GLN A 344 10.64 2.07 2.06
C GLN A 344 9.59 3.06 2.58
N ARG A 345 9.06 3.96 1.74
CA ARG A 345 7.98 4.90 2.08
C ARG A 345 6.64 4.45 1.54
N GLY A 346 6.64 3.55 0.56
CA GLY A 346 5.44 2.95 -0.03
C GLY A 346 5.15 1.58 0.56
N ALA A 347 4.03 1.01 0.13
CA ALA A 347 3.65 -0.36 0.45
C ALA A 347 2.70 -0.92 -0.61
N LEU A 348 2.74 -2.24 -0.82
CA LEU A 348 1.82 -2.96 -1.69
C LEU A 348 0.90 -3.84 -0.85
N HIS A 349 -0.39 -3.49 -0.81
CA HIS A 349 -1.42 -4.20 -0.09
C HIS A 349 -2.32 -4.97 -1.08
N LEU A 350 -2.33 -6.31 -0.97
CA LEU A 350 -3.22 -7.18 -1.73
C LEU A 350 -4.52 -7.31 -0.97
N ILE A 351 -5.61 -6.77 -1.51
CA ILE A 351 -6.89 -6.70 -0.81
C ILE A 351 -7.85 -7.72 -1.39
N GLY A 352 -8.29 -8.66 -0.55
CA GLY A 352 -9.47 -9.48 -0.82
C GLY A 352 -10.73 -8.69 -0.48
N SER A 353 -11.45 -8.20 -1.50
CA SER A 353 -12.62 -7.35 -1.29
C SER A 353 -13.88 -8.11 -0.86
N GLY A 354 -13.78 -9.41 -0.68
CA GLY A 354 -14.94 -10.26 -0.47
C GLY A 354 -15.80 -10.42 -1.74
N PRO A 355 -16.96 -11.05 -1.63
CA PRO A 355 -17.77 -11.44 -2.79
C PRO A 355 -18.62 -10.30 -3.36
N GLY A 356 -18.71 -9.14 -2.68
CA GLY A 356 -19.42 -7.98 -3.24
C GLY A 356 -20.05 -7.03 -2.21
N SER A 357 -20.61 -7.54 -1.12
CA SER A 357 -21.21 -6.70 -0.08
C SER A 357 -20.14 -6.08 0.83
N LEU A 358 -20.22 -4.79 1.09
CA LEU A 358 -19.35 -4.08 2.04
C LEU A 358 -19.42 -4.63 3.49
N ASN A 359 -20.53 -5.28 3.85
CA ASN A 359 -20.67 -5.93 5.15
C ASN A 359 -19.85 -7.23 5.28
N LEU A 360 -19.36 -7.76 4.16
CA LEU A 360 -18.50 -8.94 4.08
C LEU A 360 -17.03 -8.58 3.85
N LEU A 361 -16.69 -7.29 3.80
CA LEU A 361 -15.33 -6.82 3.81
C LEU A 361 -14.74 -6.97 5.22
N THR A 362 -13.58 -7.60 5.33
CA THR A 362 -12.93 -7.76 6.63
C THR A 362 -12.51 -6.40 7.21
N PRO A 363 -12.50 -6.22 8.54
CA PRO A 363 -12.01 -4.99 9.17
C PRO A 363 -10.56 -4.65 8.76
N GLU A 364 -9.71 -5.66 8.64
CA GLU A 364 -8.32 -5.52 8.20
C GLU A 364 -8.23 -4.99 6.77
N ALA A 365 -9.00 -5.56 5.83
CA ALA A 365 -9.04 -5.08 4.45
C ALA A 365 -9.59 -3.65 4.35
N ARG A 366 -10.59 -3.31 5.17
CA ARG A 366 -11.15 -1.96 5.25
C ARG A 366 -10.13 -0.93 5.77
N GLU A 367 -9.36 -1.29 6.80
CA GLU A 367 -8.29 -0.44 7.35
C GLU A 367 -7.19 -0.22 6.29
N ALA A 368 -6.74 -1.28 5.63
CA ALA A 368 -5.73 -1.19 4.59
C ALA A 368 -6.19 -0.31 3.40
N LEU A 369 -7.45 -0.44 2.96
CA LEU A 369 -8.05 0.44 1.94
C LEU A 369 -8.05 1.91 2.38
N SER A 370 -8.35 2.18 3.66
CA SER A 370 -8.37 3.56 4.17
C SER A 370 -6.99 4.20 4.19
N ARG A 371 -5.93 3.41 4.29
CA ARG A 371 -4.54 3.87 4.34
C ARG A 371 -3.96 4.16 2.96
N CYS A 372 -4.33 3.36 1.95
CA CYS A 372 -3.78 3.45 0.62
C CYS A 372 -4.20 4.73 -0.11
N SER A 373 -3.25 5.42 -0.73
CA SER A 373 -3.50 6.61 -1.55
C SER A 373 -4.02 6.25 -2.95
N THR A 374 -3.70 5.05 -3.42
CA THR A 374 -4.07 4.59 -4.76
C THR A 374 -4.67 3.20 -4.71
N TRP A 375 -5.81 3.04 -5.37
CA TRP A 375 -6.49 1.77 -5.56
C TRP A 375 -6.34 1.30 -6.99
N VAL A 376 -5.83 0.10 -7.19
CA VAL A 376 -5.65 -0.54 -8.50
C VAL A 376 -6.52 -1.79 -8.54
N GLY A 377 -7.37 -1.94 -9.55
CA GLY A 377 -8.26 -3.10 -9.62
C GLY A 377 -9.04 -3.16 -10.92
N TYR A 378 -9.85 -4.21 -11.08
CA TYR A 378 -10.85 -4.26 -12.13
C TYR A 378 -12.02 -3.35 -11.79
N GLY A 379 -12.48 -2.52 -12.72
CA GLY A 379 -13.48 -1.48 -12.49
C GLY A 379 -14.73 -1.97 -11.75
N LEU A 380 -15.29 -3.13 -12.14
CA LEU A 380 -16.45 -3.71 -11.48
C LEU A 380 -16.25 -3.97 -9.96
N TYR A 381 -15.03 -4.31 -9.54
CA TYR A 381 -14.73 -4.55 -8.11
C TYR A 381 -14.50 -3.24 -7.38
N LEU A 382 -13.90 -2.27 -8.05
CA LEU A 382 -13.71 -0.92 -7.52
C LEU A 382 -15.04 -0.20 -7.32
N ASP A 383 -16.02 -0.39 -8.23
CA ASP A 383 -17.37 0.18 -8.09
C ASP A 383 -18.07 -0.26 -6.80
N LEU A 384 -17.87 -1.51 -6.39
CA LEU A 384 -18.44 -2.04 -5.14
C LEU A 384 -17.82 -1.39 -3.89
N LEU A 385 -16.58 -0.92 -3.99
CA LEU A 385 -15.84 -0.29 -2.90
C LEU A 385 -15.92 1.24 -2.92
N GLU A 386 -16.44 1.84 -4.00
CA GLU A 386 -16.51 3.30 -4.18
C GLU A 386 -17.10 4.06 -2.98
N PRO A 387 -18.14 3.55 -2.27
CA PRO A 387 -18.66 4.23 -1.08
C PRO A 387 -17.67 4.39 0.08
N LEU A 388 -16.53 3.65 0.05
CA LEU A 388 -15.48 3.74 1.05
C LEU A 388 -14.31 4.64 0.62
N ARG A 389 -14.27 5.07 -0.65
CA ARG A 389 -13.16 5.84 -1.19
C ARG A 389 -13.21 7.29 -0.71
N ARG A 390 -12.09 7.74 -0.13
CA ARG A 390 -11.93 9.16 0.25
C ARG A 390 -11.71 10.02 -0.99
N SER A 391 -12.00 11.31 -0.87
CA SER A 391 -11.86 12.28 -1.97
C SER A 391 -10.42 12.50 -2.43
N ASP A 392 -9.41 12.20 -1.57
CA ASP A 392 -7.98 12.33 -1.89
C ASP A 392 -7.38 11.06 -2.50
N GLN A 393 -8.10 9.94 -2.51
CA GLN A 393 -7.62 8.68 -3.06
C GLN A 393 -7.82 8.60 -4.58
N VAL A 394 -6.83 8.05 -5.26
CA VAL A 394 -6.86 7.80 -6.70
C VAL A 394 -7.33 6.38 -6.96
N ARG A 395 -8.17 6.22 -7.98
CA ARG A 395 -8.65 4.94 -8.48
C ARG A 395 -8.09 4.72 -9.89
N LEU A 396 -7.46 3.57 -10.10
CA LEU A 396 -6.91 3.15 -11.39
C LEU A 396 -7.62 1.88 -11.85
N ASP A 397 -8.50 2.04 -12.81
CA ASP A 397 -9.27 0.96 -13.39
C ASP A 397 -8.44 0.20 -14.43
N GLY A 398 -8.30 -1.11 -14.21
CA GLY A 398 -7.65 -2.00 -15.17
C GLY A 398 -8.66 -2.84 -15.94
N GLU A 399 -8.30 -3.21 -17.16
CA GLU A 399 -9.11 -4.09 -18.01
C GLU A 399 -9.08 -5.53 -17.52
N LEU A 400 -10.14 -6.27 -17.78
CA LEU A 400 -10.18 -7.72 -17.56
C LEU A 400 -9.06 -8.38 -18.37
N THR A 401 -8.44 -9.43 -17.84
CA THR A 401 -7.36 -10.20 -18.50
C THR A 401 -5.98 -9.53 -18.57
N ARG A 402 -5.80 -8.38 -17.92
CA ARG A 402 -4.51 -7.69 -17.78
C ARG A 402 -4.00 -7.72 -16.33
N GLU A 403 -4.07 -8.88 -15.70
CA GLU A 403 -3.67 -9.08 -14.30
C GLU A 403 -2.20 -8.71 -14.07
N ARG A 404 -1.31 -9.12 -15.01
CA ARG A 404 0.13 -8.83 -14.92
C ARG A 404 0.41 -7.33 -14.97
N ASP A 405 -0.27 -6.60 -15.85
CA ASP A 405 -0.07 -5.16 -16.00
C ASP A 405 -0.52 -4.42 -14.74
N ARG A 406 -1.65 -4.83 -14.13
CA ARG A 406 -2.14 -4.28 -12.86
C ARG A 406 -1.18 -4.55 -11.70
N CYS A 407 -0.65 -5.78 -11.61
CA CYS A 407 0.33 -6.14 -10.57
C CYS A 407 1.63 -5.33 -10.75
N ALA A 408 2.12 -5.21 -11.98
CA ALA A 408 3.33 -4.43 -12.28
C ALA A 408 3.13 -2.94 -11.97
N GLN A 409 2.01 -2.35 -12.39
CA GLN A 409 1.66 -0.96 -12.10
C GLN A 409 1.56 -0.70 -10.60
N ALA A 410 0.88 -1.58 -9.85
CA ALA A 410 0.75 -1.43 -8.40
C ALA A 410 2.11 -1.52 -7.70
N LEU A 411 2.96 -2.46 -8.11
CA LEU A 411 4.31 -2.59 -7.56
C LEU A 411 5.19 -1.39 -7.89
N GLU A 412 5.14 -0.89 -9.12
CA GLU A 412 5.87 0.31 -9.56
C GLU A 412 5.49 1.53 -8.73
N LEU A 413 4.19 1.75 -8.51
CA LEU A 413 3.70 2.84 -7.65
C LEU A 413 4.17 2.67 -6.20
N ALA A 414 4.17 1.45 -5.67
CA ALA A 414 4.69 1.18 -4.33
C ALA A 414 6.20 1.48 -4.23
N CYS A 415 6.98 1.17 -5.27
CA CYS A 415 8.40 1.53 -5.36
C CYS A 415 8.62 3.06 -5.42
N GLN A 416 7.64 3.82 -5.91
CA GLN A 416 7.69 5.30 -5.92
C GLN A 416 7.42 5.92 -4.54
N GLY A 417 7.07 5.11 -3.54
CA GLY A 417 6.78 5.56 -2.18
C GLY A 417 5.29 5.72 -1.87
N ILE A 418 4.42 5.13 -2.67
CA ILE A 418 2.96 5.24 -2.54
C ILE A 418 2.42 3.99 -1.81
N GLU A 419 1.49 4.16 -0.87
CA GLU A 419 0.72 3.04 -0.34
C GLU A 419 -0.39 2.68 -1.33
N VAL A 420 -0.32 1.45 -1.88
CA VAL A 420 -1.17 0.99 -2.98
C VAL A 420 -2.00 -0.20 -2.57
N ALA A 421 -3.30 -0.15 -2.80
CA ALA A 421 -4.20 -1.30 -2.70
C ALA A 421 -4.36 -1.95 -4.08
N LEU A 422 -3.92 -3.20 -4.22
CA LEU A 422 -4.23 -4.04 -5.37
C LEU A 422 -5.41 -4.95 -5.03
N ILE A 423 -6.55 -4.73 -5.68
CA ILE A 423 -7.86 -5.25 -5.27
C ILE A 423 -8.27 -6.43 -6.12
N SER A 424 -8.60 -7.53 -5.46
CA SER A 424 -9.20 -8.75 -6.03
C SER A 424 -10.56 -9.02 -5.42
N SER A 425 -11.51 -9.55 -6.19
CA SER A 425 -12.78 -10.07 -5.65
C SER A 425 -12.53 -11.32 -4.82
N GLY A 426 -13.37 -11.58 -3.83
CA GLY A 426 -13.22 -12.71 -2.93
C GLY A 426 -11.97 -12.58 -2.07
N ASP A 427 -11.16 -13.63 -2.05
CA ASP A 427 -9.84 -13.66 -1.45
C ASP A 427 -8.75 -13.50 -2.52
N SER A 428 -7.76 -12.64 -2.29
CA SER A 428 -6.71 -12.37 -3.26
C SER A 428 -5.75 -13.55 -3.50
N GLY A 429 -5.67 -14.51 -2.57
CA GLY A 429 -4.88 -15.73 -2.66
C GLY A 429 -5.61 -16.91 -3.32
N ILE A 430 -6.94 -16.83 -3.49
CA ILE A 430 -7.75 -17.91 -4.10
C ILE A 430 -8.15 -17.51 -5.52
N TYR A 431 -7.38 -17.95 -6.51
CA TYR A 431 -7.53 -17.58 -7.93
C TYR A 431 -7.52 -16.05 -8.18
N GLY A 432 -6.93 -15.30 -7.25
CA GLY A 432 -6.72 -13.87 -7.34
C GLY A 432 -5.29 -13.51 -7.77
N MET A 433 -4.88 -12.26 -7.54
CA MET A 433 -3.62 -11.72 -8.02
C MET A 433 -2.46 -11.84 -7.02
N ALA A 434 -2.67 -12.38 -5.80
CA ALA A 434 -1.62 -12.36 -4.77
C ALA A 434 -0.36 -13.13 -5.18
N GLY A 435 -0.50 -14.31 -5.79
CA GLY A 435 0.65 -15.10 -6.27
C GLY A 435 1.46 -14.35 -7.32
N LEU A 436 0.80 -13.79 -8.34
CA LEU A 436 1.46 -13.04 -9.41
C LEU A 436 2.16 -11.77 -8.91
N ALA A 437 1.50 -11.04 -8.01
CA ALA A 437 2.10 -9.84 -7.41
C ALA A 437 3.32 -10.20 -6.55
N LEU A 438 3.26 -11.31 -5.82
CA LEU A 438 4.38 -11.81 -5.02
C LEU A 438 5.56 -12.24 -5.91
N GLU A 439 5.32 -12.92 -7.03
CA GLU A 439 6.37 -13.29 -7.99
C GLU A 439 7.10 -12.05 -8.54
N LEU A 440 6.34 -11.01 -8.93
CA LEU A 440 6.93 -9.75 -9.39
C LEU A 440 7.71 -9.04 -8.27
N TRP A 441 7.19 -9.02 -7.06
CA TRP A 441 7.84 -8.43 -5.89
C TRP A 441 9.15 -9.18 -5.54
N LEU A 442 9.16 -10.52 -5.60
CA LEU A 442 10.35 -11.35 -5.38
C LEU A 442 11.42 -11.16 -6.46
N SER A 443 11.07 -10.68 -7.65
CA SER A 443 12.03 -10.38 -8.70
C SER A 443 12.89 -9.13 -8.42
N LEU A 444 12.47 -8.29 -7.47
CA LEU A 444 13.26 -7.14 -7.01
C LEU A 444 14.33 -7.62 -6.01
N SER A 445 15.44 -6.87 -5.90
CA SER A 445 16.44 -7.08 -4.86
C SER A 445 15.89 -6.70 -3.47
N ASP A 446 16.37 -7.34 -2.40
CA ASP A 446 15.81 -7.19 -1.04
C ASP A 446 15.71 -5.74 -0.55
N ASN A 447 16.73 -4.93 -0.86
CA ASN A 447 16.80 -3.52 -0.50
C ASN A 447 15.92 -2.59 -1.37
N GLU A 448 15.34 -3.12 -2.44
CA GLU A 448 14.46 -2.39 -3.38
C GLU A 448 12.99 -2.77 -3.21
N ARG A 449 12.69 -3.77 -2.39
CA ARG A 449 11.33 -4.24 -2.16
C ARG A 449 10.56 -3.30 -1.24
N PRO A 450 9.40 -2.76 -1.67
CA PRO A 450 8.48 -2.09 -0.75
C PRO A 450 7.87 -3.11 0.22
N PRO A 451 7.39 -2.70 1.41
CA PRO A 451 6.55 -3.53 2.27
C PRO A 451 5.42 -4.18 1.49
N PHE A 452 5.14 -5.46 1.77
CA PHE A 452 4.15 -6.28 1.08
C PHE A 452 3.24 -6.96 2.10
N ALA A 453 1.93 -6.82 1.95
CA ALA A 453 0.95 -7.46 2.81
C ALA A 453 -0.24 -8.02 2.02
N VAL A 454 -0.77 -9.15 2.47
CA VAL A 454 -1.98 -9.77 1.90
C VAL A 454 -3.08 -9.71 2.97
N HIS A 455 -4.18 -9.05 2.64
CA HIS A 455 -5.35 -8.90 3.51
C HIS A 455 -6.45 -9.86 3.01
N PRO A 456 -6.85 -10.85 3.81
CA PRO A 456 -7.78 -11.88 3.38
C PRO A 456 -9.18 -11.32 3.15
N GLY A 457 -9.88 -11.92 2.20
CA GLY A 457 -11.29 -11.66 1.94
C GLY A 457 -12.12 -12.94 2.03
N ILE A 458 -13.42 -12.79 2.21
CA ILE A 458 -14.35 -13.94 2.16
C ILE A 458 -14.44 -14.41 0.72
N SER A 459 -14.00 -15.64 0.47
CA SER A 459 -14.03 -16.22 -0.89
C SER A 459 -15.45 -16.65 -1.29
N ALA A 460 -15.68 -16.79 -2.60
CA ALA A 460 -16.95 -17.21 -3.14
C ALA A 460 -17.38 -18.58 -2.60
N VAL A 461 -16.45 -19.53 -2.40
CA VAL A 461 -16.77 -20.86 -1.85
C VAL A 461 -17.29 -20.78 -0.42
N GLN A 462 -16.70 -19.93 0.42
CA GLN A 462 -17.14 -19.74 1.80
C GLN A 462 -18.55 -19.15 1.85
N LEU A 463 -18.81 -18.11 1.06
CA LEU A 463 -20.13 -17.50 1.03
C LEU A 463 -21.19 -18.42 0.43
N ALA A 464 -20.89 -19.12 -0.67
CA ALA A 464 -21.79 -20.11 -1.26
C ALA A 464 -22.17 -21.21 -0.24
N ALA A 465 -21.19 -21.76 0.45
CA ALA A 465 -21.42 -22.76 1.48
C ALA A 465 -22.34 -22.25 2.60
N ALA A 466 -22.07 -21.04 3.12
CA ALA A 466 -22.88 -20.42 4.17
C ALA A 466 -24.32 -20.13 3.70
N ARG A 467 -24.53 -19.76 2.44
CA ARG A 467 -25.86 -19.53 1.87
C ARG A 467 -26.63 -20.84 1.65
N CYS A 468 -25.92 -21.86 1.20
CA CYS A 468 -26.54 -23.19 0.94
C CYS A 468 -26.81 -23.98 2.21
N GLY A 469 -26.09 -23.78 3.30
CA GLY A 469 -26.20 -24.59 4.52
C GLY A 469 -24.82 -24.95 5.08
N ALA A 470 -24.50 -26.25 5.15
CA ALA A 470 -23.21 -26.75 5.65
C ALA A 470 -22.64 -27.87 4.74
N PRO A 471 -22.39 -27.61 3.45
CA PRO A 471 -21.88 -28.62 2.52
C PRO A 471 -20.40 -28.96 2.70
N LEU A 472 -19.60 -28.10 3.36
CA LEU A 472 -18.13 -28.23 3.48
C LEU A 472 -17.68 -28.85 4.82
N MET A 473 -18.48 -29.71 5.41
CA MET A 473 -18.17 -30.36 6.70
C MET A 473 -17.21 -31.55 6.57
N HIS A 474 -17.02 -32.05 5.36
CA HIS A 474 -16.01 -33.03 4.98
C HIS A 474 -14.94 -32.39 4.10
N ASP A 475 -14.01 -33.22 3.62
CA ASP A 475 -12.95 -32.78 2.72
C ASP A 475 -13.53 -32.20 1.44
N PHE A 476 -12.99 -31.05 1.05
CA PHE A 476 -13.42 -30.36 -0.15
C PHE A 476 -12.22 -29.87 -0.95
N CYS A 477 -12.41 -29.61 -2.22
CA CYS A 477 -11.41 -29.00 -3.07
C CYS A 477 -12.03 -27.89 -3.94
N THR A 478 -11.19 -26.96 -4.37
CA THR A 478 -11.54 -25.93 -5.34
C THR A 478 -10.83 -26.23 -6.66
N ILE A 479 -11.55 -26.16 -7.78
CA ILE A 479 -11.01 -26.37 -9.12
C ILE A 479 -11.48 -25.23 -10.01
N SER A 480 -10.51 -24.49 -10.59
CA SER A 480 -10.81 -23.51 -11.63
C SER A 480 -10.91 -24.21 -12.98
N LEU A 481 -12.01 -23.97 -13.70
CA LEU A 481 -12.17 -24.46 -15.07
C LEU A 481 -11.54 -23.55 -16.12
N SER A 482 -10.76 -22.54 -15.69
CA SER A 482 -10.03 -21.67 -16.59
C SER A 482 -8.81 -22.37 -17.17
N ASP A 483 -8.84 -22.62 -18.48
CA ASP A 483 -7.78 -23.26 -19.26
C ASP A 483 -6.81 -22.26 -19.91
N ARG A 484 -6.84 -21.01 -19.48
CA ARG A 484 -5.97 -19.93 -20.04
C ARG A 484 -4.49 -20.10 -19.67
N LEU A 485 -4.22 -20.51 -18.42
CA LEU A 485 -2.86 -20.68 -17.89
C LEU A 485 -2.56 -22.13 -17.48
N THR A 486 -3.61 -22.94 -17.33
CA THR A 486 -3.50 -24.36 -16.96
C THR A 486 -4.04 -25.20 -18.11
N PRO A 487 -3.23 -26.11 -18.72
CA PRO A 487 -3.72 -26.99 -19.77
C PRO A 487 -4.94 -27.79 -19.32
N TRP A 488 -5.91 -27.99 -20.21
CA TRP A 488 -7.17 -28.64 -19.87
C TRP A 488 -6.98 -30.07 -19.36
N GLU A 489 -6.04 -30.80 -19.88
CA GLU A 489 -5.70 -32.17 -19.46
C GLU A 489 -5.26 -32.24 -17.98
N VAL A 490 -4.70 -31.14 -17.45
CA VAL A 490 -4.36 -31.03 -16.03
C VAL A 490 -5.62 -30.82 -15.20
N ILE A 491 -6.56 -30.02 -15.71
CA ILE A 491 -7.86 -29.78 -15.07
C ILE A 491 -8.68 -31.09 -15.03
N GLU A 492 -8.74 -31.84 -16.14
CA GLU A 492 -9.42 -33.15 -16.19
C GLU A 492 -8.88 -34.13 -15.15
N ARG A 493 -7.55 -34.28 -15.06
CA ARG A 493 -6.93 -35.14 -14.04
C ARG A 493 -7.33 -34.74 -12.62
N ARG A 494 -7.45 -33.46 -12.33
CA ARG A 494 -7.89 -32.94 -11.02
C ARG A 494 -9.36 -33.27 -10.76
N LEU A 495 -10.22 -33.13 -11.77
CA LEU A 495 -11.65 -33.48 -11.68
C LEU A 495 -11.86 -34.99 -11.44
N ILE A 496 -11.13 -35.84 -12.17
CA ILE A 496 -11.15 -37.30 -11.99
C ILE A 496 -10.68 -37.70 -10.59
N ALA A 497 -9.55 -37.09 -10.12
CA ALA A 497 -9.03 -37.36 -8.78
C ALA A 497 -10.00 -36.89 -7.69
N ALA A 498 -10.66 -35.76 -7.86
CA ALA A 498 -11.67 -35.26 -6.93
C ALA A 498 -12.92 -36.12 -6.89
N ALA A 499 -13.33 -36.68 -8.04
CA ALA A 499 -14.42 -37.65 -8.11
C ALA A 499 -14.07 -38.97 -7.39
N ALA A 500 -12.90 -39.52 -7.66
CA ALA A 500 -12.41 -40.75 -7.05
C ALA A 500 -12.17 -40.62 -5.53
N GLY A 501 -11.71 -39.46 -5.07
CA GLY A 501 -11.51 -39.15 -3.64
C GLY A 501 -12.79 -38.75 -2.90
N ASP A 502 -13.93 -38.69 -3.57
CA ASP A 502 -15.24 -38.29 -3.02
C ASP A 502 -15.22 -36.92 -2.30
N PHE A 503 -14.47 -35.93 -2.83
CA PHE A 503 -14.43 -34.57 -2.29
C PHE A 503 -15.71 -33.80 -2.62
N VAL A 504 -16.13 -32.88 -1.76
CA VAL A 504 -17.02 -31.78 -2.18
C VAL A 504 -16.23 -30.86 -3.09
N VAL A 505 -16.74 -30.50 -4.28
CA VAL A 505 -16.00 -29.77 -5.30
C VAL A 505 -16.61 -28.40 -5.56
N ALA A 506 -15.83 -27.35 -5.37
CA ALA A 506 -16.20 -25.99 -5.78
C ALA A 506 -15.55 -25.65 -7.13
N LEU A 507 -16.38 -25.48 -8.17
CA LEU A 507 -15.93 -25.13 -9.52
C LEU A 507 -15.94 -23.61 -9.70
N TYR A 508 -14.74 -23.05 -9.82
CA TYR A 508 -14.51 -21.63 -10.12
C TYR A 508 -14.39 -21.38 -11.62
N ASN A 509 -14.72 -20.17 -12.04
CA ASN A 509 -14.67 -19.77 -13.44
C ASN A 509 -15.39 -20.78 -14.38
N PRO A 510 -16.62 -21.19 -14.05
CA PRO A 510 -17.23 -22.32 -14.72
C PRO A 510 -17.55 -22.06 -16.18
N ARG A 511 -17.92 -20.81 -16.54
CA ARG A 511 -18.29 -20.44 -17.91
C ARG A 511 -17.98 -19.00 -18.21
N SER A 512 -17.63 -18.68 -19.49
CA SER A 512 -17.45 -17.33 -20.02
C SER A 512 -17.75 -17.30 -21.51
N GLN A 513 -17.68 -16.13 -22.17
CA GLN A 513 -17.87 -16.03 -23.62
C GLN A 513 -16.91 -16.93 -24.42
N GLY A 514 -15.66 -17.11 -23.95
CA GLY A 514 -14.66 -17.96 -24.60
C GLY A 514 -14.53 -19.36 -23.99
N ARG A 515 -15.35 -19.71 -22.98
CA ARG A 515 -15.27 -20.97 -22.24
C ARG A 515 -16.69 -21.51 -22.08
N THR A 516 -17.15 -22.30 -23.07
CA THR A 516 -18.55 -22.72 -23.21
C THR A 516 -18.78 -24.19 -22.93
N TRP A 517 -17.79 -25.07 -23.15
CA TRP A 517 -17.88 -26.54 -23.06
C TRP A 517 -17.25 -27.11 -21.78
N GLN A 518 -16.37 -26.38 -21.12
CA GLN A 518 -15.56 -26.89 -20.00
C GLN A 518 -16.40 -27.34 -18.81
N LEU A 519 -17.50 -26.62 -18.50
CA LEU A 519 -18.40 -27.02 -17.40
C LEU A 519 -19.14 -28.31 -17.72
N GLU A 520 -19.64 -28.48 -18.93
CA GLU A 520 -20.29 -29.72 -19.38
C GLU A 520 -19.34 -30.91 -19.24
N ARG A 521 -18.12 -30.75 -19.73
CA ARG A 521 -17.09 -31.78 -19.60
C ARG A 521 -16.70 -32.05 -18.15
N ALA A 522 -16.66 -31.05 -17.30
CA ALA A 522 -16.40 -31.22 -15.87
C ALA A 522 -17.52 -32.04 -15.20
N VAL A 523 -18.79 -31.78 -15.53
CA VAL A 523 -19.92 -32.52 -15.03
C VAL A 523 -19.84 -33.98 -15.48
N GLU A 524 -19.56 -34.28 -16.76
CA GLU A 524 -19.37 -35.63 -17.27
C GLU A 524 -18.27 -36.39 -16.50
N LEU A 525 -17.11 -35.75 -16.28
CA LEU A 525 -15.99 -36.38 -15.55
C LEU A 525 -16.37 -36.69 -14.09
N LEU A 526 -17.07 -35.77 -13.44
CA LEU A 526 -17.54 -35.98 -12.07
C LEU A 526 -18.60 -37.08 -11.98
N GLN A 527 -19.43 -37.29 -13.02
CA GLN A 527 -20.41 -38.35 -13.09
C GLN A 527 -19.80 -39.77 -13.27
N GLN A 528 -18.60 -39.88 -13.86
CA GLN A 528 -17.92 -41.16 -14.01
C GLN A 528 -17.60 -41.86 -12.68
N GLY A 529 -17.43 -41.10 -11.60
CA GLY A 529 -17.14 -41.63 -10.26
C GLY A 529 -18.25 -41.40 -9.23
N ARG A 530 -19.39 -40.80 -9.62
CA ARG A 530 -20.45 -40.39 -8.70
C ARG A 530 -21.85 -40.62 -9.24
N SER A 531 -22.81 -40.72 -8.32
CA SER A 531 -24.23 -40.76 -8.72
C SER A 531 -24.65 -39.45 -9.38
N SER A 532 -25.44 -39.54 -10.44
CA SER A 532 -26.05 -38.38 -11.11
C SER A 532 -27.04 -37.60 -10.22
N SER A 533 -27.51 -38.24 -9.11
CA SER A 533 -28.41 -37.62 -8.13
C SER A 533 -27.71 -36.80 -7.06
N ILE A 534 -26.37 -36.74 -7.05
CA ILE A 534 -25.63 -35.92 -6.09
C ILE A 534 -26.10 -34.47 -6.14
N PRO A 535 -26.38 -33.86 -4.96
CA PRO A 535 -26.83 -32.49 -4.90
C PRO A 535 -25.74 -31.47 -5.34
N VAL A 536 -26.19 -30.48 -6.09
CA VAL A 536 -25.35 -29.38 -6.59
C VAL A 536 -26.01 -28.05 -6.25
N ALA A 537 -25.25 -27.10 -5.74
CA ALA A 537 -25.69 -25.71 -5.62
C ALA A 537 -25.08 -24.86 -6.74
N MET A 538 -25.92 -24.08 -7.41
CA MET A 538 -25.53 -23.00 -8.31
C MET A 538 -25.71 -21.67 -7.57
N ALA A 539 -24.62 -20.98 -7.30
CA ALA A 539 -24.58 -19.72 -6.55
C ALA A 539 -24.14 -18.57 -7.48
N ARG A 540 -25.09 -17.73 -7.84
CA ARG A 540 -24.87 -16.59 -8.76
C ARG A 540 -24.85 -15.28 -8.00
N GLN A 541 -24.04 -14.32 -8.48
CA GLN A 541 -23.99 -12.95 -7.97
C GLN A 541 -23.81 -12.86 -6.44
N LEU A 542 -23.03 -13.78 -5.88
CA LEU A 542 -22.83 -13.89 -4.42
C LEU A 542 -22.42 -12.55 -3.79
N GLY A 543 -23.11 -12.17 -2.71
CA GLY A 543 -22.86 -10.93 -1.97
C GLY A 543 -23.29 -9.65 -2.71
N ARG A 544 -24.04 -9.76 -3.80
CA ARG A 544 -24.57 -8.63 -4.59
C ARG A 544 -26.09 -8.54 -4.48
N ALA A 545 -26.68 -7.45 -4.99
CA ALA A 545 -28.12 -7.23 -4.92
C ALA A 545 -28.95 -8.35 -5.57
N ASP A 546 -28.42 -8.95 -6.65
CA ASP A 546 -29.06 -10.01 -7.42
C ASP A 546 -28.56 -11.40 -7.04
N GLU A 547 -28.17 -11.62 -5.75
CA GLU A 547 -27.74 -12.91 -5.24
C GLU A 547 -28.83 -13.98 -5.43
N GLN A 548 -28.47 -15.08 -6.09
CA GLN A 548 -29.37 -16.22 -6.33
C GLN A 548 -28.68 -17.53 -5.98
N ILE A 549 -29.37 -18.37 -5.23
CA ILE A 549 -28.95 -19.74 -4.90
C ILE A 549 -30.03 -20.70 -5.38
N SER A 550 -29.65 -21.69 -6.17
CA SER A 550 -30.53 -22.75 -6.59
C SER A 550 -29.88 -24.13 -6.38
N LEU A 551 -30.70 -25.09 -5.97
CA LEU A 551 -30.27 -26.46 -5.74
C LEU A 551 -30.73 -27.37 -6.88
N HIS A 552 -29.81 -28.16 -7.36
CA HIS A 552 -29.98 -29.10 -8.47
C HIS A 552 -29.36 -30.44 -8.11
N THR A 553 -29.41 -31.38 -9.01
CA THR A 553 -28.57 -32.58 -9.00
C THR A 553 -27.47 -32.44 -10.07
N LEU A 554 -26.47 -33.30 -10.02
CA LEU A 554 -25.42 -33.32 -11.03
C LEU A 554 -25.98 -33.57 -12.46
N ALA A 555 -27.09 -34.34 -12.57
CA ALA A 555 -27.80 -34.57 -13.84
C ALA A 555 -28.68 -33.41 -14.30
N SER A 556 -29.17 -32.55 -13.39
CA SER A 556 -30.16 -31.51 -13.69
C SER A 556 -29.58 -30.08 -13.66
N LEU A 557 -28.26 -29.94 -13.53
CA LEU A 557 -27.60 -28.62 -13.48
C LEU A 557 -27.87 -27.85 -14.78
N PRO A 558 -28.48 -26.65 -14.73
CA PRO A 558 -28.78 -25.86 -15.92
C PRO A 558 -27.54 -25.11 -16.40
N ILE A 559 -26.64 -25.81 -17.10
CA ILE A 559 -25.32 -25.32 -17.55
C ILE A 559 -25.43 -24.00 -18.33
N GLU A 560 -26.51 -23.84 -19.12
CA GLU A 560 -26.73 -22.64 -19.93
C GLU A 560 -26.99 -21.37 -19.10
N GLN A 561 -27.43 -21.52 -17.85
CA GLN A 561 -27.67 -20.38 -16.93
C GLN A 561 -26.43 -19.97 -16.15
N VAL A 562 -25.34 -20.74 -16.27
CA VAL A 562 -24.07 -20.46 -15.58
C VAL A 562 -23.28 -19.39 -16.35
N ASP A 563 -22.73 -18.42 -15.60
CA ASP A 563 -21.93 -17.31 -16.10
C ASP A 563 -20.62 -17.13 -15.30
N MET A 564 -19.87 -16.06 -15.58
CA MET A 564 -18.61 -15.72 -14.89
C MET A 564 -18.80 -15.36 -13.41
N LEU A 565 -20.01 -14.96 -13.01
CA LEU A 565 -20.33 -14.57 -11.63
C LEU A 565 -21.01 -15.70 -10.86
N THR A 566 -20.87 -16.93 -11.36
CA THR A 566 -21.45 -18.15 -10.79
C THR A 566 -20.36 -19.01 -10.18
N LEU A 567 -20.60 -19.54 -8.98
CA LEU A 567 -19.88 -20.67 -8.39
C LEU A 567 -20.79 -21.90 -8.43
N VAL A 568 -20.24 -23.04 -8.85
CA VAL A 568 -20.95 -24.33 -8.81
C VAL A 568 -20.33 -25.19 -7.70
N LEU A 569 -21.14 -25.59 -6.73
CA LEU A 569 -20.71 -26.40 -5.59
C LEU A 569 -21.34 -27.81 -5.71
N VAL A 570 -20.51 -28.80 -6.00
CA VAL A 570 -20.92 -30.18 -6.20
C VAL A 570 -20.69 -30.97 -4.91
N GLY A 571 -21.72 -31.58 -4.36
CA GLY A 571 -21.65 -32.43 -3.17
C GLY A 571 -20.83 -33.71 -3.39
N ASN A 572 -20.63 -34.47 -2.31
CA ASN A 572 -20.06 -35.84 -2.34
C ASN A 572 -21.16 -36.92 -2.09
N SER A 573 -20.75 -38.19 -1.96
CA SER A 573 -21.69 -39.31 -1.76
C SER A 573 -22.58 -39.18 -0.51
N SER A 574 -22.11 -38.47 0.52
CA SER A 574 -22.84 -38.25 1.77
C SER A 574 -23.66 -36.96 1.81
N THR A 575 -23.48 -36.06 0.82
CA THR A 575 -24.22 -34.78 0.77
C THR A 575 -25.71 -35.01 0.58
N ARG A 576 -26.54 -34.31 1.34
CA ARG A 576 -28.01 -34.34 1.28
C ARG A 576 -28.55 -32.94 0.99
N ALA A 577 -29.65 -32.87 0.27
CA ALA A 577 -30.44 -31.66 0.06
C ALA A 577 -31.76 -31.80 0.83
N GLU A 578 -31.88 -31.13 1.96
CA GLU A 578 -33.02 -31.22 2.86
C GLU A 578 -33.55 -29.83 3.19
N ALA A 579 -34.84 -29.63 3.17
CA ALA A 579 -35.51 -28.36 3.50
C ALA A 579 -34.90 -27.14 2.79
N GLY A 580 -34.47 -27.31 1.51
CA GLY A 580 -33.84 -26.24 0.75
C GLY A 580 -32.39 -25.92 1.17
N LYS A 581 -31.74 -26.82 1.92
CA LYS A 581 -30.34 -26.66 2.37
C LYS A 581 -29.49 -27.85 1.92
N LEU A 582 -28.19 -27.60 1.74
CA LEU A 582 -27.20 -28.66 1.57
C LEU A 582 -26.50 -28.93 2.90
N VAL A 583 -26.36 -30.20 3.23
CA VAL A 583 -25.55 -30.66 4.35
C VAL A 583 -24.72 -31.87 3.94
N THR A 584 -23.48 -31.91 4.34
CA THR A 584 -22.60 -33.08 4.24
C THR A 584 -22.36 -33.55 5.68
N PRO A 585 -23.10 -34.62 6.12
CA PRO A 585 -23.04 -35.08 7.52
C PRO A 585 -21.63 -35.59 7.86
N ARG A 586 -21.13 -35.23 9.05
CA ARG A 586 -19.84 -35.73 9.55
C ARG A 586 -19.96 -37.02 10.37
N GLY A 587 -21.18 -37.52 10.56
CA GLY A 587 -21.42 -38.74 11.29
C GLY A 587 -21.35 -38.62 12.81
N TYR A 588 -21.75 -37.48 13.36
CA TYR A 588 -21.86 -37.32 14.82
C TYR A 588 -22.98 -38.22 15.38
N PRO A 589 -22.69 -39.04 16.41
CA PRO A 589 -23.73 -39.86 17.04
C PRO A 589 -24.90 -39.01 17.54
N GLY A 590 -26.13 -39.41 17.22
CA GLY A 590 -27.36 -38.70 17.60
C GLY A 590 -27.72 -37.49 16.72
N ALA A 591 -26.98 -37.26 15.64
CA ALA A 591 -27.26 -36.23 14.63
C ALA A 591 -27.50 -36.84 13.25
N GLU A 592 -28.05 -38.07 13.20
CA GLU A 592 -28.33 -38.76 11.96
C GLU A 592 -29.58 -38.18 11.30
N LEU A 593 -29.46 -37.85 10.02
CA LEU A 593 -30.62 -37.52 9.19
C LEU A 593 -31.38 -38.81 8.92
N SER A 594 -32.64 -38.90 9.35
CA SER A 594 -33.52 -40.04 9.18
C SER A 594 -33.87 -40.30 7.72
#